data_d854d6ed391392f6fa584b031063d81a
#
_entry.id   d854d6ed391392f6fa584b031063d81a
#
_cell.length_a   1.000
_cell.length_b   1.000
_cell.length_c   1.000
_cell.angle_alpha   90.00
_cell.angle_beta   90.00
_cell.angle_gamma   90.00
#
_symmetry.space_group_name_H-M   'P 1'
#
loop_
_entity.id
_entity.type
_entity.pdbx_description
1 polymer ?
#
loop_
_entity_poly.entity_id
_entity_poly.type
_entity_poly.pdbx_seq_one_letter_code
_entity_poly.pdbx_strand_id
1 'polypeptide(L)'
;MSPHLTFLIFIFTYMKLLFTDMDGTLLTDDKTILDVDMKAIEEMHACGHKLVLCTGRPLTSAKRLAQKYGFDKPGYFLVSFNGGLIYDYATEQSILTRYIPVESVKFIMDEAHRHGFHAHTYSGDLVVSEYETEQLKTYCSLMQMDYVIVEDIRKYYGEFINVVVKPPIKVNIITPFGHESLLDFRAEMRKTTAGKLFDVFSKPEMLEFSHLQSNKGDAVRFMADYYKVPLSDTVAVGDEENDCPMIEAAGVGVAMANASPVAKSVADYVTTLDNNHGGIAEIIKKFVI
;
A
#
# COMPACT_ATOMS: atom_id res chain seq x y z
N MET A 1 45.27 -2.66 42.83
CA MET A 1 44.91 -2.65 41.41
C MET A 1 43.42 -2.96 41.32
N SER A 2 42.61 -1.93 41.11
CA SER A 2 41.16 -2.06 41.04
C SER A 2 40.75 -2.32 39.57
N PRO A 3 39.93 -3.35 39.23
CA PRO A 3 39.42 -3.51 37.88
C PRO A 3 38.25 -2.55 37.69
N HIS A 4 38.43 -1.59 36.78
CA HIS A 4 37.35 -0.76 36.29
C HIS A 4 36.36 -1.65 35.49
N LEU A 5 35.21 -1.95 36.10
CA LEU A 5 34.09 -2.58 35.44
C LEU A 5 33.39 -1.53 34.56
N THR A 6 33.72 -1.52 33.27
CA THR A 6 33.01 -0.68 32.30
C THR A 6 31.64 -1.31 32.06
N PHE A 7 30.61 -0.78 32.70
CA PHE A 7 29.24 -1.10 32.37
C PHE A 7 28.93 -0.53 30.98
N LEU A 8 28.90 -1.39 29.98
CA LEU A 8 28.24 -1.07 28.71
C LEU A 8 26.74 -0.99 29.02
N ILE A 9 26.23 0.21 29.18
CA ILE A 9 24.79 0.47 29.17
C ILE A 9 24.35 0.29 27.72
N PHE A 10 23.80 -0.89 27.40
CA PHE A 10 22.98 -1.05 26.22
C PHE A 10 21.74 -0.17 26.41
N ILE A 11 21.79 1.04 25.91
CA ILE A 11 20.57 1.83 25.69
C ILE A 11 19.79 1.07 24.64
N PHE A 12 18.86 0.23 25.06
CA PHE A 12 17.81 -0.25 24.18
C PHE A 12 17.04 1.00 23.75
N THR A 13 17.38 1.56 22.59
CA THR A 13 16.56 2.60 21.98
C THR A 13 15.24 1.95 21.64
N TYR A 14 14.22 2.26 22.42
CA TYR A 14 12.85 1.84 22.19
C TYR A 14 12.39 2.43 20.85
N MET A 15 12.28 1.58 19.83
CA MET A 15 11.94 1.98 18.46
C MET A 15 10.48 1.64 18.18
N LYS A 16 9.71 2.63 17.74
CA LYS A 16 8.39 2.41 17.15
C LYS A 16 8.42 2.51 15.63
N LEU A 17 7.50 1.82 14.97
CA LEU A 17 7.26 1.90 13.55
C LEU A 17 5.92 2.59 13.32
N LEU A 18 5.92 3.68 12.55
CA LEU A 18 4.71 4.34 12.06
C LEU A 18 4.48 3.92 10.61
N PHE A 19 3.35 3.27 10.35
CA PHE A 19 2.86 2.95 9.02
C PHE A 19 1.79 3.97 8.64
N THR A 20 1.97 4.67 7.53
CA THR A 20 1.00 5.64 7.06
C THR A 20 0.59 5.35 5.62
N ASP A 21 -0.71 5.40 5.33
CA ASP A 21 -1.15 5.57 3.95
C ASP A 21 -0.69 6.94 3.42
N MET A 22 -0.77 7.12 2.11
CA MET A 22 -0.36 8.35 1.45
C MET A 22 -1.56 9.21 1.07
N ASP A 23 -2.46 8.70 0.21
CA ASP A 23 -3.54 9.48 -0.40
C ASP A 23 -4.74 9.60 0.55
N GLY A 24 -5.05 10.80 1.04
CA GLY A 24 -6.13 11.00 2.02
C GLY A 24 -5.68 10.82 3.47
N THR A 25 -4.42 10.47 3.70
CA THR A 25 -3.82 10.28 5.03
C THR A 25 -2.61 11.20 5.24
N LEU A 26 -1.45 10.89 4.67
CA LEU A 26 -0.25 11.75 4.76
C LEU A 26 -0.32 12.95 3.80
N LEU A 27 -0.93 12.75 2.62
CA LEU A 27 -1.09 13.79 1.61
C LEU A 27 -2.41 14.53 1.79
N THR A 28 -2.36 15.85 1.69
CA THR A 28 -3.54 16.70 1.55
C THR A 28 -4.29 16.40 0.25
N ASP A 29 -5.47 16.96 0.08
CA ASP A 29 -6.25 16.86 -1.16
C ASP A 29 -5.48 17.42 -2.36
N ASP A 30 -4.64 18.46 -2.15
CA ASP A 30 -3.75 19.05 -3.15
C ASP A 30 -2.46 18.23 -3.39
N LYS A 31 -2.39 17.03 -2.82
CA LYS A 31 -1.22 16.13 -2.94
C LYS A 31 0.08 16.77 -2.44
N THR A 32 -0.01 17.50 -1.34
CA THR A 32 1.12 18.05 -0.59
C THR A 32 1.18 17.44 0.82
N ILE A 33 2.32 17.57 1.49
CA ILE A 33 2.45 17.25 2.92
C ILE A 33 2.54 18.57 3.68
N LEU A 34 1.79 18.68 4.77
CA LEU A 34 1.80 19.89 5.59
C LEU A 34 3.14 20.03 6.34
N ASP A 35 3.60 21.27 6.50
CA ASP A 35 4.84 21.55 7.24
C ASP A 35 4.79 21.03 8.69
N VAL A 36 3.61 21.04 9.31
CA VAL A 36 3.43 20.52 10.68
C VAL A 36 3.62 19.00 10.74
N ASP A 37 3.17 18.27 9.71
CA ASP A 37 3.34 16.83 9.62
C ASP A 37 4.79 16.46 9.29
N MET A 38 5.43 17.18 8.36
CA MET A 38 6.85 17.01 8.05
C MET A 38 7.73 17.22 9.28
N LYS A 39 7.47 18.31 10.04
CA LYS A 39 8.22 18.58 11.28
C LYS A 39 8.03 17.47 12.31
N ALA A 40 6.82 16.97 12.50
CA ALA A 40 6.57 15.86 13.43
C ALA A 40 7.28 14.57 12.98
N ILE A 41 7.33 14.29 11.67
CA ILE A 41 8.09 13.16 11.11
C ILE A 41 9.59 13.32 11.38
N GLU A 42 10.15 14.52 11.22
CA GLU A 42 11.55 14.78 11.51
C GLU A 42 11.87 14.61 13.02
N GLU A 43 11.00 15.11 13.89
CA GLU A 43 11.11 14.92 15.35
C GLU A 43 11.07 13.43 15.73
N MET A 44 10.12 12.67 15.15
CA MET A 44 10.01 11.22 15.34
C MET A 44 11.28 10.49 14.91
N HIS A 45 11.86 10.85 13.75
CA HIS A 45 13.11 10.27 13.29
C HIS A 45 14.30 10.61 14.19
N ALA A 46 14.37 11.85 14.69
CA ALA A 46 15.39 12.27 15.64
C ALA A 46 15.35 11.46 16.96
N CYS A 47 14.16 10.99 17.35
CA CYS A 47 13.96 10.08 18.47
C CYS A 47 14.29 8.60 18.16
N GLY A 48 14.69 8.29 16.93
CA GLY A 48 15.07 6.92 16.51
C GLY A 48 13.93 6.05 15.98
N HIS A 49 12.72 6.58 15.88
CA HIS A 49 11.56 5.87 15.31
C HIS A 49 11.60 5.85 13.78
N LYS A 50 10.79 5.01 13.14
CA LYS A 50 10.79 4.80 11.68
C LYS A 50 9.44 5.06 11.07
N LEU A 51 9.46 5.66 9.87
CA LEU A 51 8.29 5.82 9.00
C LEU A 51 8.33 4.77 7.89
N VAL A 52 7.21 4.08 7.69
CA VAL A 52 6.96 3.18 6.57
C VAL A 52 5.78 3.73 5.77
N LEU A 53 6.04 4.11 4.53
CA LEU A 53 4.99 4.59 3.62
C LEU A 53 4.25 3.38 3.03
N CYS A 54 2.91 3.34 3.15
CA CYS A 54 2.07 2.25 2.69
C CYS A 54 1.05 2.76 1.68
N THR A 55 1.06 2.26 0.43
CA THR A 55 0.16 2.74 -0.60
C THR A 55 -0.32 1.65 -1.55
N GLY A 56 -1.51 1.84 -2.12
CA GLY A 56 -2.00 1.04 -3.24
C GLY A 56 -1.34 1.38 -4.58
N ARG A 57 -0.58 2.48 -4.65
CA ARG A 57 0.10 2.92 -5.88
C ARG A 57 1.13 1.90 -6.36
N PRO A 58 1.35 1.80 -7.69
CA PRO A 58 2.52 1.11 -8.26
C PRO A 58 3.83 1.72 -7.76
N LEU A 59 4.90 0.89 -7.72
CA LEU A 59 6.19 1.28 -7.15
C LEU A 59 6.75 2.57 -7.77
N THR A 60 6.78 2.68 -9.09
CA THR A 60 7.32 3.85 -9.80
C THR A 60 6.55 5.14 -9.45
N SER A 61 5.22 5.07 -9.39
CA SER A 61 4.38 6.21 -8.97
C SER A 61 4.64 6.61 -7.52
N ALA A 62 4.73 5.64 -6.63
CA ALA A 62 4.99 5.86 -5.21
C ALA A 62 6.40 6.40 -4.95
N LYS A 63 7.43 5.92 -5.68
CA LYS A 63 8.80 6.43 -5.61
C LYS A 63 8.90 7.91 -5.97
N ARG A 64 8.17 8.37 -6.99
CA ARG A 64 8.15 9.79 -7.37
C ARG A 64 7.64 10.68 -6.23
N LEU A 65 6.60 10.23 -5.53
CA LEU A 65 6.09 10.96 -4.36
C LEU A 65 7.09 10.92 -3.20
N ALA A 66 7.68 9.77 -2.91
CA ALA A 66 8.70 9.66 -1.87
C ALA A 66 9.89 10.60 -2.16
N GLN A 67 10.37 10.64 -3.40
CA GLN A 67 11.44 11.53 -3.84
C GLN A 67 11.06 13.01 -3.69
N LYS A 68 9.83 13.38 -4.10
CA LYS A 68 9.35 14.77 -3.97
C LYS A 68 9.46 15.30 -2.54
N TYR A 69 9.30 14.42 -1.54
CA TYR A 69 9.29 14.80 -0.12
C TYR A 69 10.54 14.35 0.65
N GLY A 70 11.58 13.86 -0.05
CA GLY A 70 12.85 13.47 0.56
C GLY A 70 12.80 12.20 1.40
N PHE A 71 11.84 11.30 1.11
CA PHE A 71 11.73 9.98 1.72
C PHE A 71 12.45 8.88 0.90
N ASP A 72 13.19 9.27 -0.14
CA ASP A 72 13.95 8.40 -1.04
C ASP A 72 15.40 8.15 -0.55
N LYS A 73 15.60 8.00 0.73
CA LYS A 73 16.91 7.86 1.34
C LYS A 73 16.98 6.70 2.35
N PRO A 74 18.19 6.21 2.71
CA PRO A 74 18.36 5.14 3.68
C PRO A 74 17.57 5.36 4.97
N GLY A 75 16.92 4.31 5.44
CA GLY A 75 16.06 4.33 6.64
C GLY A 75 14.57 4.50 6.38
N TYR A 76 14.18 4.79 5.13
CA TYR A 76 12.79 4.77 4.69
C TYR A 76 12.47 3.50 3.91
N PHE A 77 11.23 3.08 3.99
CA PHE A 77 10.68 1.96 3.26
C PHE A 77 9.39 2.36 2.58
N LEU A 78 9.15 1.74 1.43
CA LEU A 78 7.95 1.96 0.65
C LEU A 78 7.23 0.65 0.42
N VAL A 79 6.06 0.51 1.03
CA VAL A 79 5.11 -0.56 0.78
C VAL A 79 4.19 -0.10 -0.35
N SER A 80 4.25 -0.77 -1.49
CA SER A 80 3.43 -0.48 -2.67
C SER A 80 2.53 -1.65 -3.05
N PHE A 81 1.59 -1.41 -3.97
CA PHE A 81 0.58 -2.40 -4.39
C PHE A 81 -0.16 -3.02 -3.18
N ASN A 82 -0.54 -2.19 -2.18
CA ASN A 82 -1.21 -2.63 -0.95
C ASN A 82 -0.45 -3.73 -0.17
N GLY A 83 0.88 -3.75 -0.18
CA GLY A 83 1.67 -4.79 0.49
C GLY A 83 2.17 -5.89 -0.45
N GLY A 84 1.90 -5.78 -1.75
CA GLY A 84 2.42 -6.70 -2.76
C GLY A 84 3.92 -6.55 -3.01
N LEU A 85 4.49 -5.39 -2.67
CA LEU A 85 5.92 -5.12 -2.81
C LEU A 85 6.39 -4.19 -1.68
N ILE A 86 7.56 -4.51 -1.10
CA ILE A 86 8.26 -3.66 -0.13
C ILE A 86 9.62 -3.30 -0.69
N TYR A 87 9.89 -2.01 -0.82
CA TYR A 87 11.14 -1.45 -1.32
C TYR A 87 11.94 -0.80 -0.20
N ASP A 88 13.23 -1.11 -0.14
CA ASP A 88 14.20 -0.53 0.80
C ASP A 88 15.09 0.48 0.08
N TYR A 89 15.04 1.73 0.50
CA TYR A 89 15.88 2.79 -0.06
C TYR A 89 17.37 2.70 0.35
N ALA A 90 17.71 1.94 1.39
CA ALA A 90 19.10 1.74 1.78
C ALA A 90 19.84 0.80 0.83
N THR A 91 19.16 -0.26 0.36
CA THR A 91 19.71 -1.24 -0.57
C THR A 91 19.30 -0.98 -2.02
N GLU A 92 18.37 -0.07 -2.24
CA GLU A 92 17.72 0.20 -3.53
C GLU A 92 17.09 -1.05 -4.17
N GLN A 93 16.56 -1.95 -3.34
CA GLN A 93 15.99 -3.22 -3.77
C GLN A 93 14.61 -3.48 -3.17
N SER A 94 13.83 -4.30 -3.88
CA SER A 94 12.63 -4.89 -3.31
C SER A 94 13.00 -6.05 -2.39
N ILE A 95 12.73 -5.91 -1.10
CA ILE A 95 12.99 -6.94 -0.08
C ILE A 95 11.83 -7.93 0.05
N LEU A 96 10.68 -7.61 -0.52
CA LEU A 96 9.52 -8.49 -0.64
C LEU A 96 8.81 -8.21 -1.96
N THR A 97 8.42 -9.27 -2.67
CA THR A 97 7.50 -9.16 -3.83
C THR A 97 6.60 -10.38 -3.85
N ARG A 98 5.29 -10.16 -3.96
CA ARG A 98 4.26 -11.19 -4.04
C ARG A 98 3.51 -11.06 -5.35
N TYR A 99 3.61 -12.08 -6.18
CA TYR A 99 2.97 -12.12 -7.48
C TYR A 99 1.65 -12.88 -7.41
N ILE A 100 0.68 -12.47 -8.22
CA ILE A 100 -0.55 -13.25 -8.44
C ILE A 100 -0.19 -14.49 -9.29
N PRO A 101 -0.64 -15.70 -8.94
CA PRO A 101 -0.47 -16.85 -9.81
C PRO A 101 -1.09 -16.61 -11.20
N VAL A 102 -0.39 -16.99 -12.28
CA VAL A 102 -0.83 -16.73 -13.67
C VAL A 102 -2.23 -17.28 -13.94
N GLU A 103 -2.55 -18.46 -13.41
CA GLU A 103 -3.89 -19.05 -13.55
C GLU A 103 -4.98 -18.22 -12.89
N SER A 104 -4.65 -17.55 -11.78
CA SER A 104 -5.58 -16.60 -11.13
C SER A 104 -5.77 -15.34 -11.97
N VAL A 105 -4.71 -14.84 -12.62
CA VAL A 105 -4.82 -13.71 -13.57
C VAL A 105 -5.76 -14.08 -14.72
N LYS A 106 -5.56 -15.27 -15.33
CA LYS A 106 -6.43 -15.75 -16.41
C LYS A 106 -7.89 -15.82 -15.96
N PHE A 107 -8.14 -16.40 -14.79
CA PHE A 107 -9.49 -16.47 -14.24
C PHE A 107 -10.11 -15.09 -14.03
N ILE A 108 -9.38 -14.14 -13.46
CA ILE A 108 -9.87 -12.76 -13.23
C ILE A 108 -10.20 -12.10 -14.58
N MET A 109 -9.34 -12.27 -15.60
CA MET A 109 -9.56 -11.71 -16.93
C MET A 109 -10.79 -12.33 -17.63
N ASP A 110 -10.96 -13.65 -17.54
CA ASP A 110 -12.14 -14.34 -18.08
C ASP A 110 -13.44 -13.80 -17.47
N GLU A 111 -13.45 -13.62 -16.15
CA GLU A 111 -14.62 -13.08 -15.46
C GLU A 111 -14.86 -11.61 -15.78
N ALA A 112 -13.81 -10.79 -15.86
CA ALA A 112 -13.93 -9.39 -16.28
C ALA A 112 -14.54 -9.26 -17.69
N HIS A 113 -14.06 -10.08 -18.64
CA HIS A 113 -14.61 -10.12 -19.99
C HIS A 113 -16.08 -10.52 -20.00
N ARG A 114 -16.45 -11.56 -19.23
CA ARG A 114 -17.83 -12.05 -19.13
C ARG A 114 -18.79 -10.96 -18.64
N HIS A 115 -18.33 -10.07 -17.76
CA HIS A 115 -19.10 -8.96 -17.21
C HIS A 115 -18.98 -7.65 -18.01
N GLY A 116 -18.14 -7.61 -19.04
CA GLY A 116 -17.89 -6.41 -19.83
C GLY A 116 -17.15 -5.30 -19.06
N PHE A 117 -16.36 -5.66 -18.04
CA PHE A 117 -15.57 -4.73 -17.26
C PHE A 117 -14.20 -4.49 -17.88
N HIS A 118 -13.70 -3.27 -17.70
CA HIS A 118 -12.31 -2.96 -18.02
C HIS A 118 -11.39 -3.55 -16.98
N ALA A 119 -10.36 -4.29 -17.42
CA ALA A 119 -9.33 -4.81 -16.57
C ALA A 119 -7.95 -4.37 -17.07
N HIS A 120 -7.05 -4.07 -16.13
CA HIS A 120 -5.63 -3.88 -16.44
C HIS A 120 -4.75 -4.46 -15.34
N THR A 121 -3.51 -4.73 -15.69
CA THR A 121 -2.51 -5.28 -14.80
C THR A 121 -1.16 -4.60 -15.02
N TYR A 122 -0.07 -5.17 -14.49
CA TYR A 122 1.24 -4.54 -14.50
C TYR A 122 2.32 -5.52 -14.98
N SER A 123 3.27 -5.00 -15.74
CA SER A 123 4.52 -5.70 -16.09
C SER A 123 5.69 -4.77 -15.75
N GLY A 124 6.27 -4.93 -14.57
CA GLY A 124 7.24 -3.96 -14.05
C GLY A 124 6.62 -2.58 -13.90
N ASP A 125 7.16 -1.61 -14.62
CA ASP A 125 6.74 -0.20 -14.60
C ASP A 125 5.68 0.16 -15.66
N LEU A 126 5.18 -0.84 -16.42
CA LEU A 126 4.14 -0.64 -17.41
C LEU A 126 2.78 -1.11 -16.91
N VAL A 127 1.74 -0.36 -17.25
CA VAL A 127 0.36 -0.83 -17.17
C VAL A 127 0.05 -1.63 -18.45
N VAL A 128 -0.50 -2.83 -18.29
CA VAL A 128 -0.86 -3.71 -19.42
C VAL A 128 -2.37 -3.80 -19.49
N SER A 129 -2.94 -3.46 -20.62
CA SER A 129 -4.38 -3.47 -20.87
C SER A 129 -4.70 -4.05 -22.26
N GLU A 130 -5.92 -4.51 -22.46
CA GLU A 130 -6.42 -4.98 -23.77
C GLU A 130 -7.10 -3.87 -24.56
N TYR A 131 -7.58 -2.85 -23.87
CA TYR A 131 -8.33 -1.75 -24.48
C TYR A 131 -7.80 -0.39 -23.98
N GLU A 132 -7.70 0.54 -24.92
CA GLU A 132 -7.42 1.95 -24.62
C GLU A 132 -8.75 2.65 -24.27
N THR A 133 -9.06 2.69 -22.96
CA THR A 133 -10.26 3.36 -22.45
C THR A 133 -9.91 4.70 -21.80
N GLU A 134 -10.88 5.59 -21.64
CA GLU A 134 -10.69 6.86 -20.92
C GLU A 134 -10.34 6.61 -19.45
N GLN A 135 -10.86 5.53 -18.84
CA GLN A 135 -10.50 5.12 -17.49
C GLN A 135 -9.02 4.75 -17.39
N LEU A 136 -8.49 3.99 -18.36
CA LEU A 136 -7.07 3.65 -18.43
C LEU A 136 -6.20 4.91 -18.54
N LYS A 137 -6.54 5.80 -19.47
CA LYS A 137 -5.80 7.05 -19.70
C LYS A 137 -5.78 7.92 -18.45
N THR A 138 -6.94 8.10 -17.81
CA THR A 138 -7.07 8.83 -16.56
C THR A 138 -6.23 8.21 -15.46
N TYR A 139 -6.32 6.88 -15.28
CA TYR A 139 -5.51 6.16 -14.31
C TYR A 139 -4.00 6.35 -14.56
N CYS A 140 -3.54 6.11 -15.79
CA CYS A 140 -2.12 6.22 -16.15
C CYS A 140 -1.62 7.66 -16.00
N SER A 141 -2.42 8.65 -16.35
CA SER A 141 -2.10 10.07 -16.15
C SER A 141 -1.94 10.39 -14.66
N LEU A 142 -2.88 9.98 -13.80
CA LEU A 142 -2.82 10.19 -12.35
C LEU A 142 -1.61 9.50 -11.71
N MET A 143 -1.32 8.28 -12.14
CA MET A 143 -0.18 7.50 -11.64
C MET A 143 1.13 7.87 -12.31
N GLN A 144 1.09 8.69 -13.37
CA GLN A 144 2.25 9.06 -14.22
C GLN A 144 2.98 7.80 -14.73
N MET A 145 2.24 6.87 -15.30
CA MET A 145 2.75 5.59 -15.81
C MET A 145 2.44 5.45 -17.30
N ASP A 146 3.36 4.83 -18.01
CA ASP A 146 3.12 4.39 -19.38
C ASP A 146 2.27 3.13 -19.40
N TYR A 147 1.61 2.87 -20.54
CA TYR A 147 0.83 1.65 -20.75
C TYR A 147 1.12 1.04 -22.11
N VAL A 148 0.83 -0.24 -22.21
CA VAL A 148 0.87 -1.01 -23.45
C VAL A 148 -0.47 -1.70 -23.67
N ILE A 149 -0.93 -1.67 -24.92
CA ILE A 149 -2.13 -2.42 -25.33
C ILE A 149 -1.69 -3.73 -25.94
N VAL A 150 -2.21 -4.82 -25.41
CA VAL A 150 -1.97 -6.19 -25.85
C VAL A 150 -3.28 -6.81 -26.38
N GLU A 151 -3.20 -7.80 -27.26
CA GLU A 151 -4.38 -8.46 -27.80
C GLU A 151 -5.18 -9.21 -26.70
N ASP A 152 -4.46 -9.88 -25.80
CA ASP A 152 -5.03 -10.70 -24.73
C ASP A 152 -4.04 -10.83 -23.57
N ILE A 153 -4.40 -10.31 -22.39
CA ILE A 153 -3.56 -10.36 -21.20
C ILE A 153 -3.28 -11.82 -20.79
N ARG A 154 -4.21 -12.73 -20.98
CA ARG A 154 -4.05 -14.16 -20.65
C ARG A 154 -2.95 -14.81 -21.47
N LYS A 155 -2.84 -14.45 -22.75
CA LYS A 155 -1.76 -14.87 -23.65
C LYS A 155 -0.44 -14.20 -23.28
N TYR A 156 -0.48 -12.89 -22.98
CA TYR A 156 0.69 -12.11 -22.61
C TYR A 156 1.47 -12.74 -21.45
N TYR A 157 0.78 -13.24 -20.41
CA TYR A 157 1.43 -13.94 -19.30
C TYR A 157 1.61 -15.45 -19.51
N GLY A 158 0.97 -16.05 -20.51
CA GLY A 158 0.99 -17.48 -20.79
C GLY A 158 2.00 -17.91 -21.85
N GLU A 159 2.11 -17.16 -22.96
CA GLU A 159 2.92 -17.51 -24.11
C GLU A 159 4.35 -16.96 -24.07
N PHE A 160 4.59 -15.88 -23.32
CA PHE A 160 5.89 -15.24 -23.19
C PHE A 160 6.75 -15.78 -22.04
N ILE A 161 6.52 -17.00 -21.59
CA ILE A 161 7.34 -17.67 -20.54
C ILE A 161 8.84 -17.69 -20.89
N ASN A 162 9.21 -17.55 -22.16
CA ASN A 162 10.61 -17.46 -22.58
C ASN A 162 11.18 -16.03 -22.62
N VAL A 163 10.36 -15.01 -22.49
CA VAL A 163 10.79 -13.64 -22.24
C VAL A 163 10.34 -13.35 -20.81
N VAL A 164 11.25 -13.03 -19.91
CA VAL A 164 11.06 -12.89 -18.45
C VAL A 164 9.98 -11.83 -18.12
N VAL A 165 8.73 -12.09 -18.49
CA VAL A 165 7.59 -11.32 -18.03
C VAL A 165 7.23 -11.86 -16.64
N LYS A 166 7.58 -11.10 -15.62
CA LYS A 166 7.19 -11.47 -14.24
C LYS A 166 5.66 -11.46 -14.13
N PRO A 167 5.06 -12.43 -13.41
CA PRO A 167 3.64 -12.38 -13.11
C PRO A 167 3.28 -11.03 -12.47
N PRO A 168 2.04 -10.54 -12.63
CA PRO A 168 1.66 -9.26 -12.06
C PRO A 168 1.51 -9.34 -10.54
N ILE A 169 1.71 -8.20 -9.88
CA ILE A 169 1.49 -8.06 -8.44
C ILE A 169 0.00 -7.78 -8.16
N LYS A 170 -0.69 -7.11 -9.09
CA LYS A 170 -2.07 -6.66 -8.94
C LYS A 170 -2.81 -6.68 -10.27
N VAL A 171 -4.12 -6.98 -10.24
CA VAL A 171 -5.09 -6.77 -11.33
C VAL A 171 -6.14 -5.79 -10.84
N ASN A 172 -6.41 -4.75 -11.60
CA ASN A 172 -7.46 -3.77 -11.34
C ASN A 172 -8.66 -4.04 -12.25
N ILE A 173 -9.84 -4.00 -11.68
CA ILE A 173 -11.11 -4.03 -12.41
C ILE A 173 -11.79 -2.68 -12.23
N ILE A 174 -12.10 -2.03 -13.33
CA ILE A 174 -12.76 -0.72 -13.36
C ILE A 174 -14.05 -0.85 -14.18
N THR A 175 -15.12 -0.23 -13.69
CA THR A 175 -16.40 -0.25 -14.38
C THR A 175 -16.97 1.16 -14.56
N PRO A 176 -17.59 1.46 -15.70
CA PRO A 176 -18.40 2.65 -15.86
C PRO A 176 -19.84 2.47 -15.30
N PHE A 177 -20.21 1.26 -14.85
CA PHE A 177 -21.59 0.92 -14.47
C PHE A 177 -21.92 1.22 -12.99
N GLY A 178 -20.98 1.85 -12.25
CA GLY A 178 -21.17 2.23 -10.87
C GLY A 178 -20.72 1.17 -9.85
N HIS A 179 -20.60 1.58 -8.60
CA HIS A 179 -20.05 0.78 -7.50
C HIS A 179 -20.82 -0.52 -7.24
N GLU A 180 -22.15 -0.49 -7.32
CA GLU A 180 -23.02 -1.66 -7.09
C GLU A 180 -22.65 -2.84 -8.01
N SER A 181 -22.32 -2.56 -9.29
CA SER A 181 -21.91 -3.61 -10.22
C SER A 181 -20.62 -4.31 -9.82
N LEU A 182 -19.69 -3.58 -9.18
CA LEU A 182 -18.46 -4.17 -8.63
C LEU A 182 -18.69 -4.91 -7.31
N LEU A 183 -19.66 -4.50 -6.50
CA LEU A 183 -20.05 -5.25 -5.29
C LEU A 183 -20.60 -6.63 -5.65
N ASP A 184 -21.49 -6.71 -6.65
CA ASP A 184 -22.03 -7.97 -7.14
C ASP A 184 -20.92 -8.84 -7.74
N PHE A 185 -20.07 -8.25 -8.57
CA PHE A 185 -18.91 -8.93 -9.15
C PHE A 185 -17.95 -9.46 -8.06
N ARG A 186 -17.60 -8.64 -7.06
CA ARG A 186 -16.79 -9.06 -5.91
C ARG A 186 -17.41 -10.25 -5.18
N ALA A 187 -18.71 -10.21 -4.93
CA ALA A 187 -19.43 -11.28 -4.25
C ALA A 187 -19.39 -12.59 -5.07
N GLU A 188 -19.50 -12.51 -6.40
CA GLU A 188 -19.39 -13.67 -7.29
C GLU A 188 -17.96 -14.20 -7.31
N MET A 189 -16.97 -13.34 -7.50
CA MET A 189 -15.54 -13.71 -7.52
C MET A 189 -15.11 -14.42 -6.23
N ARG A 190 -15.56 -13.94 -5.08
CA ARG A 190 -15.23 -14.53 -3.75
C ARG A 190 -15.67 -15.98 -3.62
N LYS A 191 -16.66 -16.45 -4.35
CA LYS A 191 -17.05 -17.88 -4.35
C LYS A 191 -15.92 -18.81 -4.81
N THR A 192 -15.00 -18.30 -5.63
CA THR A 192 -13.85 -19.06 -6.17
C THR A 192 -12.50 -18.58 -5.61
N THR A 193 -12.39 -17.30 -5.29
CA THR A 193 -11.11 -16.66 -4.91
C THR A 193 -10.90 -16.55 -3.40
N ALA A 194 -11.92 -16.75 -2.56
CA ALA A 194 -11.80 -16.70 -1.11
C ALA A 194 -10.71 -17.67 -0.60
N GLY A 195 -9.80 -17.15 0.23
CA GLY A 195 -8.64 -17.91 0.73
C GLY A 195 -7.52 -18.15 -0.31
N LYS A 196 -7.62 -17.60 -1.52
CA LYS A 196 -6.60 -17.71 -2.59
C LYS A 196 -6.05 -16.36 -3.01
N LEU A 197 -6.92 -15.35 -3.08
CA LEU A 197 -6.59 -13.98 -3.44
C LEU A 197 -7.09 -13.03 -2.37
N PHE A 198 -6.43 -11.90 -2.26
CA PHE A 198 -6.90 -10.72 -1.54
C PHE A 198 -7.60 -9.81 -2.53
N ASP A 199 -8.79 -9.34 -2.16
CA ASP A 199 -9.56 -8.38 -2.94
C ASP A 199 -9.98 -7.19 -2.07
N VAL A 200 -9.91 -5.99 -2.64
CA VAL A 200 -10.18 -4.74 -1.92
C VAL A 200 -10.62 -3.64 -2.87
N PHE A 201 -11.48 -2.75 -2.39
CA PHE A 201 -11.71 -1.47 -3.05
C PHE A 201 -10.67 -0.46 -2.61
N SER A 202 -9.97 0.17 -3.56
CA SER A 202 -9.14 1.36 -3.32
C SER A 202 -9.89 2.65 -3.66
N LYS A 203 -10.98 2.52 -4.40
CA LYS A 203 -11.99 3.53 -4.72
C LYS A 203 -13.30 2.83 -5.05
N PRO A 204 -14.45 3.50 -4.94
CA PRO A 204 -15.74 2.88 -5.27
C PRO A 204 -15.81 2.28 -6.66
N GLU A 205 -15.13 2.88 -7.65
CA GLU A 205 -15.11 2.43 -9.05
C GLU A 205 -13.96 1.47 -9.39
N MET A 206 -13.12 1.08 -8.42
CA MET A 206 -11.94 0.24 -8.68
C MET A 206 -11.80 -0.89 -7.66
N LEU A 207 -12.04 -2.11 -8.11
CA LEU A 207 -11.80 -3.35 -7.37
C LEU A 207 -10.42 -3.91 -7.76
N GLU A 208 -9.61 -4.22 -6.76
CA GLU A 208 -8.26 -4.73 -6.93
C GLU A 208 -8.15 -6.17 -6.45
N PHE A 209 -7.46 -7.00 -7.23
CA PHE A 209 -7.08 -8.37 -6.85
C PHE A 209 -5.57 -8.47 -6.74
N SER A 210 -5.11 -9.16 -5.72
CA SER A 210 -3.68 -9.39 -5.46
C SER A 210 -3.45 -10.77 -4.82
N HIS A 211 -2.18 -11.13 -4.59
CA HIS A 211 -1.83 -12.32 -3.83
C HIS A 211 -2.49 -12.27 -2.44
N LEU A 212 -2.92 -13.40 -1.89
CA LEU A 212 -3.65 -13.47 -0.61
C LEU A 212 -2.99 -12.68 0.53
N GLN A 213 -1.68 -12.70 0.61
CA GLN A 213 -0.91 -11.98 1.63
C GLN A 213 -0.49 -10.56 1.19
N SER A 214 -0.96 -10.07 0.04
CA SER A 214 -0.67 -8.70 -0.43
C SER A 214 -1.70 -7.73 0.12
N ASN A 215 -1.69 -7.52 1.43
CA ASN A 215 -2.44 -6.49 2.12
C ASN A 215 -1.52 -5.68 3.04
N LYS A 216 -1.93 -4.46 3.38
CA LYS A 216 -1.09 -3.56 4.19
C LYS A 216 -0.83 -4.11 5.60
N GLY A 217 -1.69 -4.96 6.15
CA GLY A 217 -1.49 -5.60 7.46
C GLY A 217 -0.37 -6.64 7.45
N ASP A 218 -0.27 -7.43 6.37
CA ASP A 218 0.87 -8.35 6.22
C ASP A 218 2.20 -7.61 6.04
N ALA A 219 2.18 -6.40 5.47
CA ALA A 219 3.35 -5.53 5.42
C ALA A 219 3.74 -5.01 6.82
N VAL A 220 2.76 -4.65 7.68
CA VAL A 220 3.02 -4.30 9.09
C VAL A 220 3.73 -5.45 9.81
N ARG A 221 3.19 -6.67 9.72
CA ARG A 221 3.79 -7.87 10.36
C ARG A 221 5.19 -8.15 9.83
N PHE A 222 5.38 -8.06 8.51
CA PHE A 222 6.69 -8.27 7.88
C PHE A 222 7.72 -7.26 8.35
N MET A 223 7.39 -5.96 8.36
CA MET A 223 8.31 -4.90 8.77
C MET A 223 8.59 -4.93 10.26
N ALA A 224 7.61 -5.27 11.11
CA ALA A 224 7.82 -5.48 12.53
C ALA A 224 8.83 -6.62 12.79
N ASP A 225 8.70 -7.76 12.09
CA ASP A 225 9.69 -8.84 12.16
C ASP A 225 11.04 -8.45 11.57
N TYR A 226 11.07 -7.73 10.46
CA TYR A 226 12.32 -7.23 9.84
C TYR A 226 13.15 -6.39 10.82
N TYR A 227 12.51 -5.47 11.54
CA TYR A 227 13.14 -4.63 12.53
C TYR A 227 13.25 -5.26 13.93
N LYS A 228 12.69 -6.46 14.13
CA LYS A 228 12.57 -7.13 15.44
C LYS A 228 11.87 -6.26 16.48
N VAL A 229 10.86 -5.55 16.05
CA VAL A 229 9.99 -4.71 16.89
C VAL A 229 8.70 -5.49 17.15
N PRO A 230 8.22 -5.60 18.41
CA PRO A 230 6.94 -6.24 18.68
C PRO A 230 5.79 -5.43 18.05
N LEU A 231 4.72 -6.11 17.66
CA LEU A 231 3.54 -5.42 17.07
C LEU A 231 2.96 -4.35 18.00
N SER A 232 3.07 -4.51 19.33
CA SER A 232 2.66 -3.49 20.31
C SER A 232 3.36 -2.15 20.15
N ASP A 233 4.50 -2.11 19.47
CA ASP A 233 5.30 -0.91 19.26
C ASP A 233 5.14 -0.38 17.80
N THR A 234 4.07 -0.79 17.14
CA THR A 234 3.69 -0.31 15.81
C THR A 234 2.45 0.56 15.90
N VAL A 235 2.42 1.61 15.08
CA VAL A 235 1.26 2.49 14.88
C VAL A 235 0.94 2.47 13.40
N ALA A 236 -0.32 2.29 13.01
CA ALA A 236 -0.74 2.36 11.62
C ALA A 236 -1.89 3.34 11.45
N VAL A 237 -1.86 4.12 10.38
CA VAL A 237 -2.88 5.11 10.08
C VAL A 237 -3.29 5.08 8.62
N GLY A 238 -4.61 5.17 8.38
CA GLY A 238 -5.21 5.17 7.05
C GLY A 238 -6.61 5.74 7.04
N ASP A 239 -7.24 5.74 5.87
CA ASP A 239 -8.56 6.35 5.67
C ASP A 239 -9.56 5.49 4.87
N GLU A 240 -9.11 4.47 4.13
CA GLU A 240 -9.99 3.67 3.27
C GLU A 240 -9.99 2.17 3.59
N GLU A 241 -10.82 1.37 2.87
CA GLU A 241 -10.97 -0.08 3.10
C GLU A 241 -9.64 -0.81 3.01
N ASN A 242 -8.74 -0.42 2.09
CA ASN A 242 -7.44 -1.06 1.92
C ASN A 242 -6.48 -0.82 3.08
N ASP A 243 -6.82 0.08 4.00
CA ASP A 243 -6.05 0.37 5.22
C ASP A 243 -6.51 -0.46 6.41
N CYS A 244 -7.74 -0.97 6.38
CA CYS A 244 -8.28 -1.77 7.48
C CYS A 244 -7.32 -2.88 7.94
N PRO A 245 -6.69 -3.67 7.03
CA PRO A 245 -5.75 -4.71 7.45
C PRO A 245 -4.54 -4.19 8.23
N MET A 246 -3.99 -2.99 7.93
CA MET A 246 -2.86 -2.45 8.70
C MET A 246 -3.31 -1.82 10.01
N ILE A 247 -4.49 -1.18 10.03
CA ILE A 247 -5.11 -0.63 11.23
C ILE A 247 -5.34 -1.76 12.25
N GLU A 248 -5.89 -2.91 11.82
CA GLU A 248 -6.12 -4.07 12.67
C GLU A 248 -4.83 -4.81 13.09
N ALA A 249 -3.78 -4.75 12.28
CA ALA A 249 -2.54 -5.49 12.54
C ALA A 249 -1.58 -4.77 13.50
N ALA A 250 -1.65 -3.46 13.57
CA ALA A 250 -0.76 -2.64 14.38
C ALA A 250 -1.09 -2.73 15.89
N GLY A 251 -0.13 -2.36 16.74
CA GLY A 251 -0.36 -2.23 18.17
C GLY A 251 -1.30 -1.08 18.53
N VAL A 252 -1.32 -0.02 17.69
CA VAL A 252 -2.30 1.05 17.73
C VAL A 252 -2.77 1.31 16.30
N GLY A 253 -4.01 1.01 16.02
CA GLY A 253 -4.66 1.27 14.73
C GLY A 253 -5.41 2.60 14.75
N VAL A 254 -5.14 3.47 13.79
CA VAL A 254 -5.70 4.82 13.72
C VAL A 254 -6.42 5.05 12.39
N ALA A 255 -7.62 5.60 12.45
CA ALA A 255 -8.32 6.13 11.29
C ALA A 255 -8.25 7.66 11.29
N MET A 256 -8.07 8.26 10.11
CA MET A 256 -8.12 9.71 9.95
C MET A 256 -9.53 10.26 10.20
N ALA A 257 -9.65 11.54 10.59
CA ALA A 257 -10.96 12.18 10.77
C ALA A 257 -11.81 12.15 9.48
N ASN A 258 -11.18 12.25 8.32
CA ASN A 258 -11.80 12.11 6.99
C ASN A 258 -12.00 10.67 6.54
N ALA A 259 -11.59 9.66 7.31
CA ALA A 259 -11.66 8.27 6.93
C ALA A 259 -13.10 7.78 6.69
N SER A 260 -13.21 6.75 5.84
CA SER A 260 -14.46 6.06 5.55
C SER A 260 -15.04 5.39 6.82
N PRO A 261 -16.36 5.15 6.86
CA PRO A 261 -16.97 4.46 8.00
C PRO A 261 -16.35 3.08 8.29
N VAL A 262 -15.92 2.36 7.26
CA VAL A 262 -15.32 1.03 7.42
C VAL A 262 -13.95 1.14 8.10
N ALA A 263 -13.09 2.06 7.70
CA ALA A 263 -11.80 2.27 8.35
C ALA A 263 -11.96 2.74 9.81
N LYS A 264 -12.92 3.63 10.08
CA LYS A 264 -13.23 4.07 11.45
C LYS A 264 -13.74 2.94 12.34
N SER A 265 -14.47 1.96 11.78
CA SER A 265 -15.06 0.87 12.55
C SER A 265 -14.04 -0.13 13.11
N VAL A 266 -12.83 -0.19 12.53
CA VAL A 266 -11.77 -1.11 12.93
C VAL A 266 -10.62 -0.43 13.69
N ALA A 267 -10.68 0.90 13.87
CA ALA A 267 -9.61 1.67 14.49
C ALA A 267 -9.76 1.77 16.02
N ASP A 268 -8.63 1.71 16.72
CA ASP A 268 -8.54 1.99 18.16
C ASP A 268 -8.74 3.49 18.46
N TYR A 269 -8.36 4.35 17.50
CA TYR A 269 -8.45 5.80 17.62
C TYR A 269 -8.83 6.43 16.28
N VAL A 270 -9.68 7.46 16.34
CA VAL A 270 -9.98 8.33 15.21
C VAL A 270 -9.38 9.70 15.50
N THR A 271 -8.59 10.25 14.57
CA THR A 271 -7.97 11.56 14.76
C THR A 271 -9.02 12.67 14.86
N THR A 272 -8.68 13.75 15.55
CA THR A 272 -9.52 14.96 15.58
C THR A 272 -9.29 15.85 14.37
N LEU A 273 -8.09 15.75 13.78
CA LEU A 273 -7.66 16.47 12.59
C LEU A 273 -7.66 15.54 11.37
N ASP A 274 -8.06 16.06 10.23
CA ASP A 274 -7.99 15.34 8.95
C ASP A 274 -6.62 15.52 8.26
N ASN A 275 -6.49 14.97 7.04
CA ASN A 275 -5.28 15.06 6.22
C ASN A 275 -4.92 16.49 5.78
N ASN A 276 -5.88 17.44 5.81
CA ASN A 276 -5.65 18.84 5.46
C ASN A 276 -5.29 19.72 6.67
N HIS A 277 -5.34 19.17 7.90
CA HIS A 277 -5.21 19.95 9.13
C HIS A 277 -4.16 19.39 10.12
N GLY A 278 -3.29 18.43 9.73
CA GLY A 278 -2.19 17.95 10.56
C GLY A 278 -2.50 16.72 11.40
N GLY A 279 -3.34 15.82 10.88
CA GLY A 279 -3.69 14.57 11.55
C GLY A 279 -2.49 13.66 11.81
N ILE A 280 -1.47 13.65 10.95
CA ILE A 280 -0.24 12.86 11.16
C ILE A 280 0.57 13.41 12.34
N ALA A 281 0.68 14.72 12.48
CA ALA A 281 1.36 15.34 13.62
C ALA A 281 0.62 15.04 14.95
N GLU A 282 -0.72 14.99 14.94
CA GLU A 282 -1.51 14.56 16.09
C GLU A 282 -1.13 13.12 16.51
N ILE A 283 -1.08 12.19 15.56
CA ILE A 283 -0.76 10.78 15.80
C ILE A 283 0.65 10.62 16.34
N ILE A 284 1.63 11.27 15.71
CA ILE A 284 3.04 11.18 16.13
C ILE A 284 3.20 11.63 17.59
N LYS A 285 2.63 12.78 17.93
CA LYS A 285 2.70 13.33 19.29
C LYS A 285 1.97 12.50 20.33
N LYS A 286 0.93 11.77 19.93
CA LYS A 286 0.11 11.01 20.89
C LYS A 286 0.63 9.60 21.11
N PHE A 287 1.15 8.93 20.07
CA PHE A 287 1.41 7.49 20.08
C PHE A 287 2.85 7.11 19.75
N VAL A 288 3.66 8.03 19.17
CA VAL A 288 5.01 7.68 18.73
C VAL A 288 6.08 8.27 19.66
N ILE A 289 6.02 9.57 19.92
CA ILE A 289 6.98 10.31 20.77
C ILE A 289 6.38 10.77 22.09
#